data_601cd8464b997550777428f466be78e0
#
_entry.id   601cd8464b997550777428f466be78e0
#
_cell.length_a   1.000
_cell.length_b   1.000
_cell.length_c   1.000
_cell.angle_alpha   90.00
_cell.angle_beta   90.00
_cell.angle_gamma   90.00
#
_symmetry.space_group_name_H-M   'P 1'
#
loop_
_entity.id
_entity.type
_entity.pdbx_description
1 polymer ?
#
loop_
_entity_poly.entity_id
_entity_poly.type
_entity_poly.pdbx_seq_one_letter_code
_entity_poly.pdbx_strand_id
1 'polypeptide(L)' 'MGKVSHKYRAGGCSTVIVFIKDGTEMTLIPKDKLAAEFDVDGQAIMFNYRPLKMPNPAGCTVGMPAEITDLSKK' A
#
# COMPACT_ATOMS: atom_id res chain seq x y z
N MET A 1 7.40 -7.00 5.46
CA MET A 1 6.08 -7.57 5.76
C MET A 1 5.12 -6.46 6.12
N GLY A 2 3.90 -6.52 5.63
CA GLY A 2 2.91 -5.51 5.91
C GLY A 2 1.50 -6.02 5.81
N LYS A 3 0.54 -5.11 5.85
CA LYS A 3 -0.87 -5.42 5.73
C LYS A 3 -1.53 -4.56 4.67
N VAL A 4 -2.45 -5.14 3.94
CA VAL A 4 -3.31 -4.40 3.03
C VAL A 4 -4.38 -3.68 3.86
N SER A 5 -4.68 -2.43 3.53
CA SER A 5 -5.65 -1.65 4.26
C SER A 5 -6.56 -0.87 3.31
N HIS A 6 -7.84 -0.83 3.65
CA HIS A 6 -8.84 -0.02 2.95
C HIS A 6 -9.26 1.21 3.77
N LYS A 7 -8.59 1.47 4.88
CA LYS A 7 -9.04 2.50 5.82
C LYS A 7 -9.05 3.92 5.27
N TYR A 8 -8.30 4.15 4.19
CA TYR A 8 -8.24 5.48 3.57
C TYR A 8 -9.13 5.63 2.34
N ARG A 9 -9.92 4.63 2.00
CA ARG A 9 -10.82 4.70 0.83
C ARG A 9 -11.80 5.85 0.91
N ALA A 10 -12.33 6.10 2.09
CA ALA A 10 -13.27 7.21 2.30
C ALA A 10 -12.62 8.57 2.08
N GLY A 11 -11.31 8.67 2.22
CA GLY A 11 -10.55 9.90 2.01
C GLY A 11 -10.03 10.09 0.59
N GLY A 12 -10.42 9.22 -0.34
CA GLY A 12 -10.00 9.33 -1.74
C GLY A 12 -8.81 8.46 -2.13
N CYS A 13 -8.23 7.73 -1.18
CA CYS A 13 -7.18 6.76 -1.49
C CYS A 13 -7.81 5.43 -1.88
N SER A 14 -7.16 4.70 -2.77
CA SER A 14 -7.52 3.32 -3.04
C SER A 14 -6.89 2.42 -1.98
N THR A 15 -6.71 1.14 -2.29
CA THR A 15 -6.02 0.21 -1.39
C THR A 15 -4.60 0.66 -1.12
N VAL A 16 -4.18 0.63 0.14
CA VAL A 16 -2.82 0.96 0.54
C VAL A 16 -2.19 -0.23 1.27
N ILE A 17 -0.87 -0.20 1.39
CA ILE A 17 -0.11 -1.19 2.16
C ILE A 17 0.54 -0.46 3.32
N VAL A 18 0.32 -0.97 4.53
CA VAL A 18 0.87 -0.39 5.75
C VAL A 18 1.90 -1.34 6.33
N PHE A 19 3.06 -0.82 6.71
CA PHE A 19 4.10 -1.62 7.35
C PHE A 19 4.89 -0.75 8.33
N ILE A 20 5.66 -1.42 9.20
CA ILE A 20 6.50 -0.74 10.18
C ILE A 20 7.95 -0.81 9.72
N LYS A 21 8.60 0.33 9.67
CA LYS A 21 10.02 0.44 9.35
C LYS A 21 10.70 1.26 10.44
N ASP A 22 11.68 0.67 11.10
CA ASP A 22 12.43 1.32 12.18
C ASP A 22 11.51 1.95 13.24
N GLY A 23 10.44 1.24 13.60
CA GLY A 23 9.47 1.69 14.58
C GLY A 23 8.48 2.72 14.08
N THR A 24 8.53 3.08 12.79
CA THR A 24 7.65 4.07 12.19
C THR A 24 6.68 3.40 11.23
N GLU A 25 5.39 3.72 11.35
CA GLU A 25 4.39 3.24 10.42
C GLU A 25 4.54 3.93 9.07
N MET A 26 4.68 3.13 8.03
CA MET A 26 4.79 3.59 6.65
C MET A 26 3.57 3.15 5.87
N THR A 27 3.09 4.02 4.97
CA THR A 27 1.95 3.73 4.11
C THR A 27 2.39 3.86 2.65
N LEU A 28 2.15 2.82 1.87
CA LEU A 28 2.48 2.80 0.44
C LEU A 28 1.21 2.78 -0.40
N ILE A 29 1.22 3.55 -1.47
CA ILE A 29 0.15 3.56 -2.47
C ILE A 29 0.66 2.76 -3.65
N PRO A 30 0.18 1.51 -3.86
CA PRO A 30 0.66 0.70 -5.00
C PRO A 30 0.42 1.42 -6.31
N LYS A 31 1.45 1.48 -7.15
CA LYS A 31 1.34 2.07 -8.49
C LYS A 31 0.28 1.36 -9.32
N ASP A 32 0.30 0.03 -9.27
CA ASP A 32 -0.66 -0.79 -9.99
C ASP A 32 -1.66 -1.38 -9.01
N LYS A 33 -2.87 -1.62 -9.49
CA LYS A 33 -3.92 -2.20 -8.68
C LYS A 33 -3.52 -3.61 -8.25
N LEU A 34 -3.72 -3.92 -6.96
CA LEU A 34 -3.44 -5.25 -6.46
C LEU A 34 -4.42 -6.26 -7.05
N ALA A 35 -3.95 -7.49 -7.27
CA ALA A 35 -4.83 -8.59 -7.66
C ALA A 35 -5.91 -8.77 -6.58
N ALA A 36 -7.10 -9.19 -7.00
CA ALA A 36 -8.24 -9.33 -6.08
C ALA A 36 -7.93 -10.21 -4.87
N GLU A 37 -7.11 -11.24 -5.05
CA GLU A 37 -6.72 -12.15 -3.95
C GLU A 37 -5.90 -11.47 -2.88
N PHE A 38 -5.23 -10.36 -3.20
CA PHE A 38 -4.44 -9.58 -2.26
C PHE A 38 -5.18 -8.34 -1.77
N ASP A 39 -6.20 -7.91 -2.48
CA ASP A 39 -6.92 -6.67 -2.17
C ASP A 39 -8.00 -6.91 -1.13
N VAL A 40 -7.57 -7.39 0.03
CA VAL A 40 -8.44 -7.73 1.16
C VAL A 40 -7.96 -6.95 2.38
N ASP A 41 -8.85 -6.17 2.97
CA ASP A 41 -8.52 -5.37 4.15
C ASP A 41 -8.03 -6.28 5.29
N GLY A 42 -6.86 -5.92 5.83
CA GLY A 42 -6.26 -6.68 6.93
C GLY A 42 -5.40 -7.87 6.49
N GLN A 43 -5.32 -8.15 5.18
CA GLN A 43 -4.52 -9.26 4.69
C GLN A 43 -3.04 -9.02 4.94
N ALA A 44 -2.38 -9.93 5.65
CA ALA A 44 -0.92 -9.87 5.86
C ALA A 44 -0.23 -10.34 4.58
N ILE A 45 0.80 -9.61 4.18
CA ILE A 45 1.53 -9.89 2.94
C ILE A 45 3.02 -9.71 3.12
N MET A 46 3.78 -10.35 2.24
CA MET A 46 5.20 -10.09 2.07
C MET A 46 5.39 -9.48 0.69
N PHE A 47 6.28 -8.52 0.59
CA PHE A 47 6.47 -7.79 -0.66
C PHE A 47 7.80 -7.06 -0.65
N ASN A 48 8.26 -6.65 -1.85
CA ASN A 48 9.31 -5.67 -2.03
C ASN A 48 8.68 -4.43 -2.63
N TYR A 49 9.30 -3.28 -2.45
CA TYR A 49 8.77 -2.05 -3.00
C TYR A 49 9.88 -1.12 -3.43
N ARG A 50 9.54 -0.22 -4.33
CA ARG A 50 10.43 0.84 -4.78
C ARG A 50 9.62 2.15 -4.77
N PRO A 51 10.04 3.15 -3.97
CA PRO A 51 9.36 4.45 -3.98
C PRO A 51 9.40 5.10 -5.36
N LEU A 52 8.31 5.76 -5.74
CA LEU A 52 8.21 6.43 -7.02
C LEU A 52 8.12 7.94 -6.82
N LYS A 53 8.76 8.68 -7.73
CA LYS A 53 8.70 10.14 -7.73
C LYS A 53 7.51 10.60 -8.57
N MET A 54 6.33 10.39 -8.05
CA MET A 54 5.10 10.82 -8.72
C MET A 54 4.13 11.36 -7.68
N PRO A 55 3.20 12.24 -8.07
CA PRO A 55 2.24 12.77 -7.12
C PRO A 55 1.28 11.69 -6.64
N ASN A 56 0.74 11.87 -5.44
CA ASN A 56 -0.31 11.00 -4.94
C ASN A 56 -1.56 11.14 -5.82
N PRO A 57 -2.41 10.09 -5.86
CA PRO A 57 -3.69 10.23 -6.55
C PRO A 57 -4.50 11.40 -6.00
N ALA A 58 -5.34 11.99 -6.85
CA ALA A 58 -6.16 13.13 -6.46
C ALA A 58 -7.00 12.78 -5.23
N GLY A 59 -6.94 13.64 -4.21
CA GLY A 59 -7.68 13.44 -2.96
C GLY A 59 -6.98 12.54 -1.95
N CYS A 60 -5.88 11.90 -2.32
CA CYS A 60 -5.14 11.02 -1.40
C CYS A 60 -3.95 11.78 -0.82
N THR A 61 -3.98 12.05 0.48
CA THR A 61 -2.96 12.83 1.15
C THR A 61 -2.09 12.00 2.12
N VAL A 62 -2.26 10.69 2.14
CA VAL A 62 -1.49 9.81 3.02
C VAL A 62 -0.59 8.91 2.20
N GLY A 63 0.59 8.58 2.78
CA GLY A 63 1.51 7.63 2.17
C GLY A 63 2.25 8.18 0.96
N MET A 64 2.91 7.28 0.25
CA MET A 64 3.67 7.61 -0.95
C MET A 64 3.45 6.53 -2.02
N PRO A 65 3.43 6.94 -3.30
CA PRO A 65 3.35 5.96 -4.40
C PRO A 65 4.57 5.07 -4.42
N ALA A 66 4.37 3.79 -4.70
CA ALA A 66 5.44 2.83 -4.80
C ALA A 66 5.10 1.71 -5.78
N GLU A 67 6.13 1.16 -6.41
CA GLU A 67 6.00 -0.04 -7.21
C GLU A 67 6.16 -1.24 -6.29
N ILE A 68 5.18 -2.13 -6.29
CA ILE A 68 5.18 -3.31 -5.42
C ILE A 68 5.57 -4.52 -6.25
N THR A 69 6.53 -5.30 -5.76
CA THR A 69 7.03 -6.49 -6.44
C THR A 69 7.09 -7.67 -5.46
N ASP A 70 7.17 -8.89 -6.01
CA ASP A 70 7.31 -10.13 -5.21
C ASP A 70 6.23 -10.25 -4.14
N LEU A 71 5.02 -9.86 -4.48
CA LEU A 71 3.88 -9.87 -3.58
C LEU A 71 3.42 -11.30 -3.32
N SER A 72 3.30 -11.68 -2.06
CA SER A 72 2.78 -12.98 -1.66
C SER A 72 2.02 -12.86 -0.35
N LYS A 73 1.11 -13.80 -0.12
CA LYS A 73 0.37 -13.86 1.14
C LYS A 73 1.29 -14.43 2.22
N LYS A 74 1.17 -13.87 3.38
CA LYS A 74 1.90 -14.38 4.53
C LYS A 74 1.07 -15.43 5.25
#